data_184247fbaf90461ad9b007c9c2238374
#
_entry.id   184247fbaf90461ad9b007c9c2238374
#
_cell.length_a   1.000
_cell.length_b   1.000
_cell.length_c   1.000
_cell.angle_alpha   90.00
_cell.angle_beta   90.00
_cell.angle_gamma   90.00
#
_symmetry.space_group_name_H-M   'P 1'
#
loop_
_entity.id
_entity.type
_entity.pdbx_description
1 polymer ?
#
loop_
_entity_poly.entity_id
_entity_poly.type
_entity_poly.pdbx_seq_one_letter_code
_entity_poly.pdbx_strand_id
1 'polypeptide(L)'
;MEDESNPSSNDTSQKIPLLSINAGPKDPKWPERQKEEYIALVEYMKLIKEDDNEWFYIEPNEDSTKWTGKCWYFYNYQKYEFKLQFEIPATYPATPIELELPELDGKTPKMYRGGKICLDIHFAPLWAKMSPKYGIAHALALAVSLFFKKIF
;
A
#
# COMPACT_ATOMS: atom_id res chain seq x y z
N MET A 1 -6.53 11.49 27.36
CA MET A 1 -6.65 11.40 26.85
C MET A 1 -6.38 11.21 25.91
N GLU A 2 -6.62 11.01 25.43
CA GLU A 2 -6.59 10.82 24.67
C GLU A 2 -6.24 10.61 23.82
N ASP A 3 -6.20 10.28 23.64
CA ASP A 3 -5.91 10.06 22.81
C ASP A 3 -5.99 10.15 21.74
N GLU A 4 -5.98 10.67 21.58
CA GLU A 4 -6.18 10.79 20.62
C GLU A 4 -5.59 10.49 19.74
N SER A 5 -5.11 10.02 20.26
CA SER A 5 -4.56 9.27 19.33
C SER A 5 -4.69 9.80 17.98
N ASN A 6 -3.85 9.48 17.06
CA ASN A 6 -4.03 9.88 15.70
C ASN A 6 -4.82 8.80 14.96
N PRO A 7 -6.07 8.98 14.86
CA PRO A 7 -6.91 7.95 14.25
C PRO A 7 -6.83 7.89 12.74
N SER A 8 -6.17 8.83 12.10
CA SER A 8 -6.37 9.05 10.68
C SER A 8 -6.05 7.84 9.82
N SER A 9 -4.87 7.22 9.99
CA SER A 9 -4.52 6.11 9.10
C SER A 9 -5.37 4.87 9.37
N ASN A 10 -5.67 4.59 10.63
CA ASN A 10 -6.56 3.47 10.95
C ASN A 10 -7.96 3.71 10.43
N ASP A 11 -8.47 4.93 10.62
CA ASP A 11 -9.78 5.28 10.09
C ASP A 11 -9.81 5.14 8.58
N THR A 12 -8.77 5.60 7.90
CA THR A 12 -8.71 5.52 6.45
C THR A 12 -8.72 4.07 5.98
N SER A 13 -7.88 3.22 6.58
CA SER A 13 -7.83 1.83 6.16
C SER A 13 -9.15 1.11 6.43
N GLN A 14 -9.85 1.48 7.49
CA GLN A 14 -11.15 0.88 7.81
C GLN A 14 -12.25 1.34 6.86
N LYS A 15 -12.07 2.49 6.20
CA LYS A 15 -13.06 3.00 5.26
C LYS A 15 -12.86 2.48 3.84
N ILE A 16 -11.75 1.80 3.58
CA ILE A 16 -11.52 1.21 2.27
C ILE A 16 -12.39 -0.04 2.13
N PRO A 17 -13.11 -0.20 1.02
CA PRO A 17 -13.94 -1.39 0.84
C PRO A 17 -13.13 -2.67 0.93
N LEU A 18 -13.66 -3.67 1.62
CA LEU A 18 -13.04 -4.98 1.68
C LEU A 18 -13.32 -5.74 0.40
N LEU A 19 -12.38 -6.58 -0.01
CA LEU A 19 -12.51 -7.39 -1.20
C LEU A 19 -13.05 -8.78 -0.82
N SER A 20 -13.63 -9.47 -1.78
CA SER A 20 -14.23 -10.77 -1.52
C SER A 20 -13.67 -11.90 -2.37
N ILE A 21 -13.18 -11.60 -3.57
CA ILE A 21 -12.74 -12.63 -4.49
C ILE A 21 -11.31 -13.05 -4.16
N ASN A 22 -11.14 -14.33 -3.84
CA ASN A 22 -9.84 -14.88 -3.49
C ASN A 22 -9.16 -15.41 -4.74
N ALA A 23 -8.49 -14.52 -5.47
CA ALA A 23 -7.84 -14.88 -6.72
C ALA A 23 -6.55 -14.11 -6.88
N GLY A 24 -5.50 -14.77 -7.33
CA GLY A 24 -4.24 -14.16 -7.67
C GLY A 24 -4.05 -14.10 -9.18
N PRO A 25 -2.88 -13.62 -9.63
CA PRO A 25 -2.64 -13.37 -11.06
C PRO A 25 -2.80 -14.59 -11.95
N LYS A 26 -2.64 -15.80 -11.42
CA LYS A 26 -2.73 -17.03 -12.22
C LYS A 26 -4.09 -17.69 -12.14
N ASP A 27 -5.00 -17.12 -11.38
CA ASP A 27 -6.34 -17.69 -11.23
C ASP A 27 -7.26 -17.22 -12.33
N PRO A 28 -8.21 -18.10 -12.76
CA PRO A 28 -9.21 -17.69 -13.75
C PRO A 28 -10.05 -16.50 -13.32
N LYS A 29 -10.22 -16.29 -12.02
CA LYS A 29 -11.01 -15.18 -11.49
C LYS A 29 -10.20 -13.92 -11.24
N TRP A 30 -8.94 -13.89 -11.69
CA TRP A 30 -8.11 -12.69 -11.52
C TRP A 30 -8.76 -11.43 -12.12
N PRO A 31 -9.39 -11.48 -13.31
CA PRO A 31 -10.05 -10.27 -13.82
C PRO A 31 -11.13 -9.73 -12.89
N GLU A 32 -11.86 -10.61 -12.22
CA GLU A 32 -12.88 -10.17 -11.25
C GLU A 32 -12.24 -9.57 -10.02
N ARG A 33 -11.14 -10.16 -9.54
CA ARG A 33 -10.38 -9.60 -8.42
C ARG A 33 -9.80 -8.24 -8.79
N GLN A 34 -9.30 -8.10 -10.02
CA GLN A 34 -8.78 -6.82 -10.50
C GLN A 34 -9.81 -5.72 -10.38
N LYS A 35 -11.06 -6.00 -10.74
CA LYS A 35 -12.12 -5.00 -10.63
C LYS A 35 -12.32 -4.57 -9.19
N GLU A 36 -12.30 -5.51 -8.27
CA GLU A 36 -12.40 -5.16 -6.84
C GLU A 36 -11.21 -4.32 -6.40
N GLU A 37 -10.01 -4.66 -6.85
CA GLU A 37 -8.81 -3.90 -6.51
C GLU A 37 -8.92 -2.46 -6.98
N TYR A 38 -9.39 -2.25 -8.22
CA TYR A 38 -9.56 -0.91 -8.74
C TYR A 38 -10.60 -0.11 -7.97
N ILE A 39 -11.71 -0.73 -7.63
CA ILE A 39 -12.75 -0.05 -6.85
C ILE A 39 -12.20 0.38 -5.49
N ALA A 40 -11.52 -0.52 -4.80
CA ALA A 40 -10.95 -0.20 -3.50
C ALA A 40 -9.90 0.91 -3.61
N LEU A 41 -9.07 0.84 -4.65
CA LEU A 41 -8.02 1.84 -4.85
C LEU A 41 -8.60 3.22 -5.14
N VAL A 42 -9.63 3.28 -5.99
CA VAL A 42 -10.28 4.55 -6.30
C VAL A 42 -10.92 5.15 -5.03
N GLU A 43 -11.55 4.31 -4.21
CA GLU A 43 -12.15 4.78 -2.97
C GLU A 43 -11.09 5.31 -2.00
N TYR A 44 -9.96 4.61 -1.91
CA TYR A 44 -8.85 5.09 -1.07
C TYR A 44 -8.34 6.43 -1.56
N MET A 45 -8.16 6.56 -2.87
CA MET A 45 -7.68 7.83 -3.45
C MET A 45 -8.64 8.98 -3.17
N LYS A 46 -9.94 8.72 -3.21
CA LYS A 46 -10.92 9.73 -2.85
C LYS A 46 -10.80 10.14 -1.38
N LEU A 47 -10.60 9.18 -0.51
CA LEU A 47 -10.48 9.45 0.92
C LEU A 47 -9.28 10.34 1.22
N ILE A 48 -8.11 10.03 0.65
CA ILE A 48 -6.93 10.84 0.93
C ILE A 48 -6.99 12.20 0.25
N LYS A 49 -7.68 12.29 -0.88
CA LYS A 49 -7.87 13.58 -1.54
C LYS A 49 -8.77 14.50 -0.71
N GLU A 50 -9.84 13.95 -0.15
CA GLU A 50 -10.75 14.72 0.70
C GLU A 50 -10.05 15.24 1.95
N ASP A 51 -9.09 14.47 2.47
CA ASP A 51 -8.31 14.87 3.62
C ASP A 51 -7.10 15.74 3.27
N ASP A 52 -6.96 16.10 2.00
CA ASP A 52 -5.80 16.85 1.51
C ASP A 52 -4.50 16.14 1.88
N ASN A 53 -4.49 14.83 1.69
CA ASN A 53 -3.41 13.99 2.16
C ASN A 53 -2.95 13.01 1.06
N GLU A 54 -3.02 13.44 -0.19
CA GLU A 54 -2.52 12.64 -1.30
C GLU A 54 -1.02 12.46 -1.16
N TRP A 55 -0.55 11.21 -1.42
CA TRP A 55 0.87 10.94 -1.21
C TRP A 55 1.48 10.04 -2.27
N PHE A 56 0.67 9.54 -3.21
CA PHE A 56 1.19 8.63 -4.24
C PHE A 56 0.42 8.74 -5.53
N TYR A 57 1.06 8.24 -6.60
CA TYR A 57 0.43 8.06 -7.91
C TYR A 57 1.02 6.78 -8.50
N ILE A 58 0.18 5.85 -8.94
CA ILE A 58 0.64 4.58 -9.50
C ILE A 58 -0.18 4.22 -10.73
N GLU A 59 0.44 3.46 -11.62
CA GLU A 59 -0.20 2.92 -12.82
C GLU A 59 0.18 1.47 -12.99
N PRO A 60 -0.75 0.64 -13.44
CA PRO A 60 -0.47 -0.77 -13.68
C PRO A 60 0.06 -1.01 -15.11
N ASN A 61 0.72 -2.16 -15.28
CA ASN A 61 0.99 -2.66 -16.62
C ASN A 61 -0.26 -3.35 -17.18
N GLU A 62 -0.15 -4.01 -18.32
CA GLU A 62 -1.32 -4.53 -19.04
C GLU A 62 -2.16 -5.50 -18.24
N ASP A 63 -1.53 -6.41 -17.51
CA ASP A 63 -2.26 -7.43 -16.74
C ASP A 63 -2.39 -7.08 -15.26
N SER A 64 -2.01 -5.88 -14.88
CA SER A 64 -2.09 -5.37 -13.51
C SER A 64 -1.25 -6.15 -12.50
N THR A 65 -0.20 -6.83 -12.98
CA THR A 65 0.69 -7.55 -12.08
C THR A 65 1.88 -6.73 -11.63
N LYS A 66 2.17 -5.64 -12.33
CA LYS A 66 3.30 -4.77 -11.99
C LYS A 66 2.82 -3.33 -12.02
N TRP A 67 3.11 -2.61 -10.92
CA TRP A 67 2.66 -1.23 -10.77
C TRP A 67 3.87 -0.34 -10.55
N THR A 68 3.84 0.84 -11.17
CA THR A 68 4.93 1.82 -11.03
C THR A 68 4.33 3.21 -10.88
N GLY A 69 5.09 4.08 -10.24
CA GLY A 69 4.66 5.46 -10.06
C GLY A 69 5.60 6.17 -9.12
N LYS A 70 5.03 7.01 -8.29
CA LYS A 70 5.82 7.80 -7.34
C LYS A 70 5.02 8.05 -6.08
N CYS A 71 5.77 8.37 -5.02
CA CYS A 71 5.18 8.82 -3.77
C CYS A 71 5.95 10.05 -3.30
N TRP A 72 5.34 10.81 -2.40
CA TRP A 72 5.98 12.03 -1.91
C TRP A 72 5.63 12.23 -0.45
N TYR A 73 6.51 13.03 0.21
CA TYR A 73 6.38 13.33 1.62
C TYR A 73 6.88 14.74 1.85
N PHE A 74 6.15 15.49 2.68
CA PHE A 74 6.54 16.86 3.01
C PHE A 74 7.20 16.89 4.37
N TYR A 75 8.38 17.49 4.43
CA TYR A 75 9.14 17.59 5.67
C TYR A 75 9.90 18.92 5.65
N ASN A 76 9.78 19.70 6.72
CA ASN A 76 10.43 21.00 6.83
C ASN A 76 10.13 21.90 5.61
N TYR A 77 8.87 21.93 5.20
CA TYR A 77 8.39 22.75 4.08
C TYR A 77 8.99 22.37 2.75
N GLN A 78 9.56 21.18 2.63
CA GLN A 78 10.10 20.67 1.37
C GLN A 78 9.35 19.39 0.99
N LYS A 79 9.19 19.21 -0.32
CA LYS A 79 8.56 18.02 -0.86
C LYS A 79 9.65 17.03 -1.31
N TYR A 80 9.58 15.84 -0.80
CA TYR A 80 10.49 14.76 -1.20
C TYR A 80 9.70 13.76 -2.04
N GLU A 81 10.18 13.47 -3.25
CA GLU A 81 9.54 12.52 -4.16
C GLU A 81 10.43 11.32 -4.38
N PHE A 82 9.82 10.15 -4.43
CA PHE A 82 10.54 8.91 -4.65
C PHE A 82 9.78 8.05 -5.64
N LYS A 83 10.51 7.27 -6.43
CA LYS A 83 9.90 6.28 -7.30
C LYS A 83 9.30 5.18 -6.43
N LEU A 84 8.09 4.74 -6.78
CA LEU A 84 7.38 3.68 -6.07
C LEU A 84 7.03 2.59 -7.06
N GLN A 85 7.28 1.34 -6.68
CA GLN A 85 6.93 0.22 -7.55
C GLN A 85 6.66 -1.03 -6.71
N PHE A 86 5.92 -1.96 -7.30
CA PHE A 86 5.72 -3.27 -6.70
C PHE A 86 5.18 -4.24 -7.74
N GLU A 87 5.35 -5.53 -7.46
CA GLU A 87 4.78 -6.59 -8.27
C GLU A 87 3.82 -7.40 -7.44
N ILE A 88 2.77 -7.90 -8.08
CA ILE A 88 1.81 -8.76 -7.41
C ILE A 88 2.38 -10.17 -7.40
N PRO A 89 2.66 -10.75 -6.23
CA PRO A 89 3.21 -12.11 -6.20
C PRO A 89 2.20 -13.14 -6.68
N ALA A 90 2.70 -14.26 -7.18
CA ALA A 90 1.84 -15.33 -7.69
C ALA A 90 0.89 -15.87 -6.62
N THR A 91 1.29 -15.77 -5.37
CA THR A 91 0.52 -16.26 -4.22
C THR A 91 -0.40 -15.20 -3.60
N TYR A 92 -0.47 -14.03 -4.22
CA TYR A 92 -1.40 -12.98 -3.81
C TYR A 92 -2.84 -13.49 -3.95
N PRO A 93 -3.80 -13.19 -3.10
CA PRO A 93 -3.69 -12.24 -1.98
C PRO A 93 -3.28 -12.85 -0.64
N ALA A 94 -2.98 -14.15 -0.60
CA ALA A 94 -2.48 -14.75 0.64
C ALA A 94 -1.16 -14.11 1.06
N THR A 95 -0.28 -13.88 0.08
CA THR A 95 0.97 -13.17 0.29
C THR A 95 0.77 -11.70 -0.07
N PRO A 96 1.16 -10.76 0.80
CA PRO A 96 0.99 -9.35 0.50
C PRO A 96 1.96 -8.88 -0.58
N ILE A 97 1.66 -7.71 -1.16
CA ILE A 97 2.62 -7.05 -2.04
C ILE A 97 3.75 -6.48 -1.19
N GLU A 98 4.91 -6.32 -1.81
CA GLU A 98 6.06 -5.68 -1.19
C GLU A 98 6.32 -4.37 -1.93
N LEU A 99 6.12 -3.26 -1.24
CA LEU A 99 6.36 -1.95 -1.83
C LEU A 99 7.86 -1.69 -1.89
N GLU A 100 8.32 -1.06 -2.98
CA GLU A 100 9.73 -0.78 -3.19
C GLU A 100 9.94 0.70 -3.49
N LEU A 101 10.93 1.27 -2.83
CA LEU A 101 11.42 2.62 -3.12
C LEU A 101 12.89 2.48 -3.53
N PRO A 102 13.16 2.16 -4.81
CA PRO A 102 14.52 1.81 -5.23
C PRO A 102 15.56 2.91 -4.95
N GLU A 103 15.15 4.17 -4.99
CA GLU A 103 16.07 5.28 -4.76
C GLU A 103 16.60 5.33 -3.34
N LEU A 104 15.91 4.66 -2.41
CA LEU A 104 16.32 4.64 -1.00
C LEU A 104 17.05 3.36 -0.62
N ASP A 105 17.34 2.49 -1.60
CA ASP A 105 18.04 1.26 -1.35
C ASP A 105 19.38 1.54 -0.65
N GLY A 106 19.58 0.93 0.51
CA GLY A 106 20.80 1.09 1.29
C GLY A 106 20.93 2.40 2.03
N LYS A 107 19.93 3.28 1.94
CA LYS A 107 20.01 4.60 2.58
C LYS A 107 19.30 4.68 3.92
N THR A 108 18.64 3.62 4.32
CA THR A 108 17.97 3.57 5.61
C THR A 108 17.95 2.13 6.10
N PRO A 109 18.15 1.92 7.42
CA PRO A 109 18.09 0.55 7.98
C PRO A 109 16.69 -0.05 7.94
N LYS A 110 15.68 0.73 7.56
CA LYS A 110 14.30 0.26 7.48
C LYS A 110 13.97 -0.39 6.16
N MET A 111 14.97 -0.64 5.32
CA MET A 111 14.74 -1.22 4.01
C MET A 111 15.55 -2.48 3.79
N TYR A 112 14.93 -3.43 3.09
CA TYR A 112 15.62 -4.59 2.58
C TYR A 112 16.31 -4.24 1.27
N ARG A 113 17.10 -5.20 0.78
CA ARG A 113 17.80 -5.04 -0.50
C ARG A 113 16.81 -4.70 -1.61
N GLY A 114 17.19 -3.80 -2.50
CA GLY A 114 16.37 -3.35 -3.60
C GLY A 114 15.39 -2.26 -3.25
N GLY A 115 15.48 -1.73 -2.02
CA GLY A 115 14.59 -0.67 -1.57
C GLY A 115 13.23 -1.14 -1.12
N LYS A 116 13.09 -2.44 -0.83
CA LYS A 116 11.82 -2.97 -0.33
C LYS A 116 11.55 -2.44 1.06
N ILE A 117 10.30 -2.00 1.27
CA ILE A 117 9.92 -1.44 2.56
C ILE A 117 9.86 -2.53 3.62
N CYS A 118 10.59 -2.30 4.70
CA CYS A 118 10.61 -3.19 5.85
C CYS A 118 9.47 -2.82 6.79
N LEU A 119 8.32 -3.45 6.61
CA LEU A 119 7.18 -3.19 7.46
C LEU A 119 7.38 -3.88 8.80
N ASP A 120 6.66 -3.37 9.82
CA ASP A 120 6.88 -3.86 11.14
C ASP A 120 6.30 -5.27 11.32
N ILE A 121 6.63 -5.90 12.45
CA ILE A 121 6.29 -7.32 12.67
C ILE A 121 4.79 -7.57 12.75
N HIS A 122 4.00 -6.53 12.88
CA HIS A 122 2.54 -6.67 12.97
C HIS A 122 1.86 -6.75 11.61
N PHE A 123 2.56 -6.37 10.55
CA PHE A 123 1.96 -6.34 9.21
C PHE A 123 1.61 -7.73 8.69
N ALA A 124 2.57 -8.65 8.76
CA ALA A 124 2.36 -9.99 8.21
C ALA A 124 1.22 -10.74 8.92
N PRO A 125 1.16 -10.74 10.26
CA PRO A 125 0.02 -11.38 10.94
C PRO A 125 -1.31 -10.73 10.63
N LEU A 126 -1.33 -9.39 10.54
CA LEU A 126 -2.56 -8.68 10.19
C LEU A 126 -3.02 -9.05 8.79
N TRP A 127 -2.10 -9.06 7.83
CA TRP A 127 -2.43 -9.43 6.46
C TRP A 127 -2.99 -10.84 6.40
N ALA A 128 -2.33 -11.79 7.09
CA ALA A 128 -2.78 -13.18 7.11
C ALA A 128 -4.19 -13.31 7.69
N LYS A 129 -4.47 -12.53 8.73
CA LYS A 129 -5.79 -12.54 9.37
C LYS A 129 -6.86 -12.02 8.42
N MET A 130 -6.54 -10.99 7.64
CA MET A 130 -7.52 -10.31 6.81
C MET A 130 -7.62 -10.87 5.39
N SER A 131 -6.62 -11.64 4.95
CA SER A 131 -6.65 -12.22 3.61
C SER A 131 -7.89 -13.11 3.44
N PRO A 132 -8.57 -13.06 2.29
CA PRO A 132 -8.27 -12.31 1.06
C PRO A 132 -8.93 -10.93 0.99
N LYS A 133 -9.38 -10.41 2.11
CA LYS A 133 -10.20 -9.19 2.13
C LYS A 133 -9.38 -7.91 1.93
N TYR A 134 -8.08 -7.96 2.17
CA TYR A 134 -7.19 -6.81 1.97
C TYR A 134 -6.61 -6.86 0.55
N GLY A 135 -6.42 -5.68 -0.04
CA GLY A 135 -5.85 -5.53 -1.37
C GLY A 135 -4.77 -4.47 -1.41
N ILE A 136 -4.48 -4.00 -2.62
CA ILE A 136 -3.44 -3.00 -2.86
C ILE A 136 -3.69 -1.74 -2.03
N ALA A 137 -4.91 -1.25 -2.04
CA ALA A 137 -5.25 -0.02 -1.29
C ALA A 137 -4.95 -0.17 0.18
N HIS A 138 -5.27 -1.32 0.75
CA HIS A 138 -5.02 -1.58 2.17
C HIS A 138 -3.52 -1.64 2.47
N ALA A 139 -2.74 -2.25 1.57
CA ALA A 139 -1.29 -2.30 1.75
C ALA A 139 -0.69 -0.90 1.73
N LEU A 140 -1.15 -0.05 0.81
CA LEU A 140 -0.67 1.33 0.74
C LEU A 140 -1.03 2.12 1.99
N ALA A 141 -2.26 1.99 2.46
CA ALA A 141 -2.71 2.71 3.65
C ALA A 141 -1.91 2.29 4.89
N LEU A 142 -1.64 0.99 5.02
CA LEU A 142 -0.85 0.50 6.14
C LEU A 142 0.62 0.91 6.04
N ALA A 143 1.15 0.96 4.82
CA ALA A 143 2.54 1.35 4.62
C ALA A 143 2.80 2.79 5.06
N VAL A 144 1.89 3.72 4.76
CA VAL A 144 2.08 5.11 5.14
C VAL A 144 2.11 5.24 6.66
N SER A 145 1.33 4.44 7.35
CA SER A 145 1.28 4.48 8.81
C SER A 145 2.50 3.83 9.45
N LEU A 146 2.94 2.69 8.90
CA LEU A 146 3.98 1.89 9.54
C LEU A 146 5.40 2.25 9.09
N PHE A 147 5.55 2.79 7.89
CA PHE A 147 6.87 3.04 7.33
C PHE A 147 7.23 4.52 7.33
N PHE A 148 6.40 5.36 6.69
CA PHE A 148 6.78 6.76 6.49
C PHE A 148 6.93 7.52 7.80
N LYS A 149 6.10 7.22 8.77
CA LYS A 149 6.20 7.88 10.07
C LYS A 149 7.47 7.51 10.83
N LYS A 150 8.06 6.35 10.52
CA LYS A 150 9.28 5.92 11.19
C LYS A 150 10.54 6.42 10.51
N ILE A 151 10.46 6.75 9.22
CA ILE A 151 11.61 7.24 8.47
C ILE A 151 11.72 8.75 8.59
N PHE A 152 10.60 9.41 8.50
CA PHE A 152 10.55 10.87 8.53
C PHE A 152 9.92 11.35 9.83
#